data_d310ba47576fb395b7b3ff06f3fa9104
#
_entry.id   d310ba47576fb395b7b3ff06f3fa9104
#
_cell.length_a   1.000
_cell.length_b   1.000
_cell.length_c   1.000
_cell.angle_alpha   90.00
_cell.angle_beta   90.00
_cell.angle_gamma   90.00
#
_symmetry.space_group_name_H-M   'P 1'
#
loop_
_entity.id
_entity.type
_entity.pdbx_description
1 polymer ?
#
loop_
_entity_poly.entity_id
_entity_poly.type
_entity_poly.pdbx_seq_one_letter_code
_entity_poly.pdbx_strand_id
1 'polypeptide(L)'
;MPTGRYRVHGRSGAIVGTEDFRTAPGPLGWRWVSEIQRSEPAPHRETVDVAVDDAERIVRATIDTGSHRIALEPGDGLLRGLRDDEAVELPWTPAMHLDYLSPVFNAITARRLDATAVIEVAYLEPVTLEPRPMRQRYELLGAEDVETPVGTFAATRWRYTALESGWTSDLWVADAVVVRYDRAFELAEYEPGATGPIPVRS
;
A
#
# COMPACT_ATOMS: atom_id res chain seq x y z
N MET A 1 -13.69 -2.34 -11.92
CA MET A 1 -12.84 -2.69 -10.77
C MET A 1 -11.45 -2.93 -11.33
N PRO A 2 -10.47 -2.07 -11.04
CA PRO A 2 -9.08 -2.30 -11.41
C PRO A 2 -8.55 -3.58 -10.78
N THR A 3 -7.82 -4.36 -11.59
CA THR A 3 -7.07 -5.54 -11.14
C THR A 3 -5.70 -5.51 -11.78
N GLY A 4 -4.71 -6.10 -11.13
CA GLY A 4 -3.38 -6.16 -11.68
C GLY A 4 -2.43 -7.04 -10.88
N ARG A 5 -1.22 -7.16 -11.41
CA ARG A 5 -0.13 -7.89 -10.76
C ARG A 5 1.13 -7.05 -10.72
N TYR A 6 1.72 -6.96 -9.54
CA TYR A 6 3.06 -6.44 -9.36
C TYR A 6 4.09 -7.57 -9.36
N ARG A 7 5.28 -7.28 -9.93
CA ARG A 7 6.51 -7.98 -9.57
C ARG A 7 7.08 -7.33 -8.33
N VAL A 8 7.45 -8.14 -7.36
CA VAL A 8 8.09 -7.69 -6.12
C VAL A 8 9.59 -7.86 -6.24
N HIS A 9 10.34 -6.79 -6.02
CA HIS A 9 11.79 -6.81 -6.09
C HIS A 9 12.42 -6.89 -4.70
N GLY A 10 13.41 -7.76 -4.55
CA GLY A 10 14.24 -7.84 -3.36
C GLY A 10 15.34 -6.77 -3.38
N ARG A 11 16.12 -6.69 -2.30
CA ARG A 11 17.23 -5.71 -2.15
C ARG A 11 18.29 -5.79 -3.25
N SER A 12 18.48 -6.95 -3.84
CA SER A 12 19.40 -7.18 -4.97
C SER A 12 18.85 -6.71 -6.31
N GLY A 13 17.57 -6.31 -6.38
CA GLY A 13 16.82 -6.03 -7.61
C GLY A 13 16.26 -7.28 -8.29
N ALA A 14 16.53 -8.49 -7.76
CA ALA A 14 15.90 -9.71 -8.28
C ALA A 14 14.41 -9.74 -7.95
N ILE A 15 13.62 -10.38 -8.80
CA ILE A 15 12.21 -10.63 -8.53
C ILE A 15 12.13 -11.72 -7.46
N VAL A 16 11.51 -11.38 -6.33
CA VAL A 16 11.36 -12.28 -5.16
C VAL A 16 9.89 -12.62 -4.89
N GLY A 17 8.98 -12.16 -5.75
CA GLY A 17 7.56 -12.47 -5.57
C GLY A 17 6.66 -11.75 -6.54
N THR A 18 5.37 -11.93 -6.33
CA THR A 18 4.29 -11.24 -7.02
C THR A 18 3.22 -10.80 -6.02
N GLU A 19 2.49 -9.76 -6.37
CA GLU A 19 1.30 -9.32 -5.65
C GLU A 19 0.16 -9.10 -6.64
N ASP A 20 -0.89 -9.90 -6.53
CA ASP A 20 -2.13 -9.75 -7.29
C ASP A 20 -3.06 -8.84 -6.50
N PHE A 21 -3.55 -7.76 -7.10
CA PHE A 21 -4.44 -6.83 -6.42
C PHE A 21 -5.75 -6.62 -7.18
N ARG A 22 -6.76 -6.21 -6.44
CA ARG A 22 -8.01 -5.67 -6.94
C ARG A 22 -8.47 -4.54 -6.05
N THR A 23 -9.04 -3.49 -6.64
CA THR A 23 -9.58 -2.37 -5.89
C THR A 23 -10.91 -1.91 -6.47
N ALA A 24 -11.82 -1.48 -5.61
CA ALA A 24 -13.15 -1.05 -6.00
C ALA A 24 -13.74 -0.04 -5.01
N PRO A 25 -14.63 0.85 -5.48
CA PRO A 25 -15.53 1.55 -4.58
C PRO A 25 -16.41 0.54 -3.83
N GLY A 26 -16.65 0.83 -2.57
CA GLY A 26 -17.48 0.04 -1.67
C GLY A 26 -18.50 0.92 -0.96
N PRO A 27 -19.37 0.36 -0.12
CA PRO A 27 -20.43 1.12 0.56
C PRO A 27 -19.89 2.13 1.60
N LEU A 28 -18.62 2.00 2.00
CA LEU A 28 -17.98 2.88 2.98
C LEU A 28 -16.90 3.79 2.37
N GLY A 29 -16.63 3.67 1.06
CA GLY A 29 -15.53 4.34 0.36
C GLY A 29 -14.83 3.36 -0.58
N TRP A 30 -13.54 3.11 -0.41
CA TRP A 30 -12.77 2.19 -1.25
C TRP A 30 -12.29 0.96 -0.49
N ARG A 31 -12.09 -0.15 -1.23
CA ARG A 31 -11.51 -1.38 -0.70
C ARG A 31 -10.42 -1.89 -1.64
N TRP A 32 -9.33 -2.33 -1.05
CA TRP A 32 -8.24 -3.04 -1.72
C TRP A 32 -8.12 -4.44 -1.13
N VAL A 33 -7.94 -5.40 -2.02
CA VAL A 33 -7.62 -6.77 -1.63
C VAL A 33 -6.42 -7.19 -2.46
N SER A 34 -5.38 -7.73 -1.81
CA SER A 34 -4.26 -8.33 -2.53
C SER A 34 -3.86 -9.69 -1.97
N GLU A 35 -3.28 -10.51 -2.84
CA GLU A 35 -2.64 -11.78 -2.55
C GLU A 35 -1.19 -11.70 -2.95
N ILE A 36 -0.30 -11.89 -2.00
CA ILE A 36 1.13 -11.72 -2.16
C ILE A 36 1.79 -13.10 -2.07
N GLN A 37 2.69 -13.39 -2.99
CA GLN A 37 3.54 -14.58 -2.96
C GLN A 37 4.99 -14.12 -2.92
N ARG A 38 5.75 -14.55 -1.93
CA ARG A 38 7.16 -14.23 -1.78
C ARG A 38 8.00 -15.49 -1.68
N SER A 39 9.21 -15.44 -2.21
CA SER A 39 10.22 -16.50 -2.08
C SER A 39 11.25 -16.22 -0.99
N GLU A 40 11.33 -15.00 -0.49
CA GLU A 40 12.28 -14.56 0.54
C GLU A 40 11.53 -13.99 1.75
N PRO A 41 12.06 -14.22 2.99
CA PRO A 41 13.22 -15.05 3.38
C PRO A 41 12.98 -16.57 3.20
N ALA A 42 11.74 -17.00 3.07
CA ALA A 42 11.30 -18.34 2.74
C ALA A 42 9.98 -18.24 1.94
N PRO A 43 9.62 -19.23 1.12
CA PRO A 43 8.35 -19.21 0.38
C PRO A 43 7.15 -19.09 1.33
N HIS A 44 6.35 -18.06 1.14
CA HIS A 44 5.13 -17.82 1.90
C HIS A 44 4.09 -17.04 1.08
N ARG A 45 2.86 -17.03 1.59
CA ARG A 45 1.76 -16.25 1.04
C ARG A 45 1.24 -15.28 2.08
N GLU A 46 0.81 -14.12 1.61
CA GLU A 46 0.18 -13.10 2.43
C GLU A 46 -1.13 -12.66 1.76
N THR A 47 -2.08 -12.22 2.56
CA THR A 47 -3.28 -11.55 2.05
C THR A 47 -3.43 -10.21 2.75
N VAL A 48 -3.90 -9.22 2.01
CA VAL A 48 -4.22 -7.87 2.49
C VAL A 48 -5.66 -7.56 2.12
N ASP A 49 -6.45 -7.10 3.07
CA ASP A 49 -7.81 -6.60 2.87
C ASP A 49 -7.98 -5.30 3.64
N VAL A 50 -8.03 -4.18 2.94
CA VAL A 50 -8.11 -2.85 3.52
C VAL A 50 -9.32 -2.11 2.96
N ALA A 51 -10.11 -1.51 3.85
CA ALA A 51 -11.19 -0.60 3.49
C ALA A 51 -10.93 0.79 4.08
N VAL A 52 -11.24 1.81 3.29
CA VAL A 52 -11.17 3.22 3.67
C VAL A 52 -12.52 3.90 3.46
N ASP A 53 -12.74 5.03 4.13
CA ASP A 53 -13.88 5.90 3.91
C ASP A 53 -13.67 6.84 2.70
N ASP A 54 -14.65 7.69 2.42
CA ASP A 54 -14.60 8.68 1.34
C ASP A 54 -13.49 9.74 1.50
N ALA A 55 -12.90 9.86 2.70
CA ALA A 55 -11.75 10.70 2.98
C ALA A 55 -10.43 9.92 3.01
N GLU A 56 -10.41 8.70 2.45
CA GLU A 56 -9.27 7.78 2.39
C GLU A 56 -8.70 7.43 3.78
N ARG A 57 -9.52 7.48 4.83
CA ARG A 57 -9.11 7.08 6.18
C ARG A 57 -9.42 5.60 6.38
N ILE A 58 -8.51 4.88 7.02
CA ILE A 58 -8.70 3.46 7.33
C ILE A 58 -10.00 3.27 8.12
N VAL A 59 -10.85 2.38 7.65
CA VAL A 59 -12.04 1.88 8.35
C VAL A 59 -11.75 0.52 8.97
N ARG A 60 -11.05 -0.34 8.22
CA ARG A 60 -10.55 -1.61 8.72
C ARG A 60 -9.38 -2.08 7.88
N ALA A 61 -8.53 -2.89 8.47
CA ALA A 61 -7.47 -3.62 7.77
C ALA A 61 -7.35 -5.03 8.32
N THR A 62 -7.18 -6.01 7.44
CA THR A 62 -6.85 -7.39 7.81
C THR A 62 -5.67 -7.81 6.96
N ILE A 63 -4.63 -8.33 7.61
CA ILE A 63 -3.45 -8.88 6.96
C ILE A 63 -3.19 -10.27 7.55
N ASP A 64 -2.88 -11.22 6.68
CA ASP A 64 -2.54 -12.59 7.05
C ASP A 64 -1.28 -13.00 6.30
N THR A 65 -0.23 -13.39 7.01
CA THR A 65 1.05 -13.83 6.46
C THR A 65 1.17 -15.36 6.38
N GLY A 66 0.09 -16.07 6.73
CA GLY A 66 0.08 -17.51 6.89
C GLY A 66 0.68 -17.98 8.22
N SER A 67 1.54 -17.18 8.84
CA SER A 67 2.11 -17.45 10.19
C SER A 67 1.46 -16.57 11.26
N HIS A 68 1.06 -15.37 10.89
CA HIS A 68 0.43 -14.39 11.76
C HIS A 68 -0.73 -13.71 11.04
N ARG A 69 -1.73 -13.33 11.81
CA ARG A 69 -2.87 -12.57 11.32
C ARG A 69 -3.13 -11.38 12.21
N ILE A 70 -3.43 -10.23 11.60
CA ILE A 70 -3.88 -9.04 12.31
C ILE A 70 -5.16 -8.51 11.69
N ALA A 71 -6.10 -8.08 12.52
CA ALA A 71 -7.30 -7.37 12.11
C ALA A 71 -7.45 -6.12 12.96
N LEU A 72 -7.56 -4.95 12.33
CA LEU A 72 -7.52 -3.65 12.98
C LEU A 72 -8.67 -2.76 12.51
N GLU A 73 -9.25 -2.02 13.46
CA GLU A 73 -10.27 -1.01 13.22
C GLU A 73 -10.01 0.24 14.09
N PRO A 74 -10.09 1.46 13.53
CA PRO A 74 -10.01 2.69 14.31
C PRO A 74 -11.29 2.94 15.12
N GLY A 75 -11.16 3.42 16.35
CA GLY A 75 -12.27 3.82 17.19
C GLY A 75 -11.81 4.47 18.49
N ASP A 76 -12.52 5.50 18.94
CA ASP A 76 -12.30 6.18 20.25
C ASP A 76 -10.84 6.64 20.49
N GLY A 77 -10.17 7.14 19.45
CA GLY A 77 -8.79 7.60 19.56
C GLY A 77 -7.75 6.48 19.59
N LEU A 78 -8.14 5.25 19.29
CA LEU A 78 -7.29 4.07 19.23
C LEU A 78 -7.48 3.33 17.91
N LEU A 79 -6.42 2.69 17.44
CA LEU A 79 -6.46 1.60 16.46
C LEU A 79 -6.44 0.30 17.24
N ARG A 80 -7.55 -0.44 17.22
CA ARG A 80 -7.75 -1.64 18.02
C ARG A 80 -7.95 -2.86 17.15
N GLY A 81 -7.62 -4.02 17.70
CA GLY A 81 -7.91 -5.28 17.06
C GLY A 81 -7.26 -6.47 17.72
N LEU A 82 -7.09 -7.52 16.94
CA LEU A 82 -6.45 -8.76 17.37
C LEU A 82 -5.27 -9.09 16.43
N ARG A 83 -4.16 -9.50 17.03
CA ARG A 83 -3.07 -10.17 16.34
C ARG A 83 -2.93 -11.57 16.96
N ASP A 84 -3.21 -12.61 16.19
CA ASP A 84 -3.17 -14.00 16.64
C ASP A 84 -3.95 -14.25 17.95
N ASP A 85 -5.18 -13.71 18.04
CA ASP A 85 -6.05 -13.73 19.22
C ASP A 85 -5.57 -12.86 20.40
N GLU A 86 -4.43 -12.19 20.32
CA GLU A 86 -3.96 -11.23 21.32
C GLU A 86 -4.47 -9.82 20.99
N ALA A 87 -4.97 -9.10 22.00
CA ALA A 87 -5.47 -7.74 21.83
C ALA A 87 -4.32 -6.78 21.50
N VAL A 88 -4.54 -5.95 20.49
CA VAL A 88 -3.64 -4.88 20.07
C VAL A 88 -4.36 -3.54 20.19
N GLU A 89 -3.70 -2.57 20.83
CA GLU A 89 -4.17 -1.19 20.91
C GLU A 89 -3.02 -0.22 20.66
N LEU A 90 -3.25 0.76 19.79
CA LEU A 90 -2.31 1.84 19.48
C LEU A 90 -3.02 3.19 19.54
N PRO A 91 -2.38 4.27 19.98
CA PRO A 91 -2.91 5.60 19.79
C PRO A 91 -3.20 5.85 18.31
N TRP A 92 -4.36 6.40 18.01
CA TRP A 92 -4.79 6.67 16.64
C TRP A 92 -5.52 7.99 16.52
N THR A 93 -5.17 8.74 15.50
CA THR A 93 -5.90 9.96 15.12
C THR A 93 -6.35 9.86 13.67
N PRO A 94 -7.38 10.63 13.28
CA PRO A 94 -7.79 10.68 11.87
C PRO A 94 -6.70 11.16 10.91
N ALA A 95 -5.60 11.75 11.39
CA ALA A 95 -4.47 12.18 10.57
C ALA A 95 -3.44 11.07 10.33
N MET A 96 -3.45 10.01 11.13
CA MET A 96 -2.51 8.89 11.00
C MET A 96 -2.86 8.01 9.79
N HIS A 97 -1.86 7.27 9.34
CA HIS A 97 -1.96 6.29 8.27
C HIS A 97 -1.57 4.90 8.78
N LEU A 98 -2.03 3.86 8.10
CA LEU A 98 -1.55 2.49 8.28
C LEU A 98 -0.57 2.17 7.15
N ASP A 99 0.50 1.44 7.45
CA ASP A 99 1.48 1.03 6.44
C ASP A 99 1.91 -0.43 6.63
N TYR A 100 2.12 -1.08 5.52
CA TYR A 100 2.62 -2.45 5.40
C TYR A 100 3.38 -2.59 4.08
N LEU A 101 4.18 -3.63 3.93
CA LEU A 101 5.01 -3.89 2.74
C LEU A 101 4.16 -4.33 1.53
N SER A 102 3.26 -3.45 1.09
CA SER A 102 2.42 -3.60 -0.10
C SER A 102 2.16 -2.22 -0.73
N PRO A 103 2.16 -2.09 -2.07
CA PRO A 103 1.82 -0.85 -2.78
C PRO A 103 0.43 -0.31 -2.44
N VAL A 104 -0.48 -1.15 -1.96
CA VAL A 104 -1.83 -0.78 -1.53
C VAL A 104 -1.80 0.37 -0.53
N PHE A 105 -0.95 0.29 0.50
CA PHE A 105 -0.88 1.32 1.54
C PHE A 105 -0.30 2.63 1.02
N ASN A 106 0.65 2.55 0.08
CA ASN A 106 1.19 3.74 -0.57
C ASN A 106 0.15 4.40 -1.48
N ALA A 107 -0.68 3.63 -2.18
CA ALA A 107 -1.79 4.17 -2.98
C ALA A 107 -2.80 4.91 -2.11
N ILE A 108 -3.24 4.30 -1.00
CA ILE A 108 -4.14 4.91 -0.03
C ILE A 108 -3.55 6.21 0.53
N THR A 109 -2.29 6.18 0.94
CA THR A 109 -1.61 7.36 1.48
C THR A 109 -1.50 8.48 0.46
N ALA A 110 -1.06 8.17 -0.77
CA ALA A 110 -0.89 9.17 -1.82
C ALA A 110 -2.22 9.81 -2.25
N ARG A 111 -3.32 9.06 -2.29
CA ARG A 111 -4.66 9.59 -2.58
C ARG A 111 -5.16 10.58 -1.53
N ARG A 112 -4.69 10.44 -0.31
CA ARG A 112 -5.08 11.29 0.81
C ARG A 112 -4.26 12.58 0.90
N LEU A 113 -3.08 12.61 0.26
CA LEU A 113 -2.16 13.74 0.31
C LEU A 113 -2.30 14.61 -0.93
N ASP A 114 -2.41 15.92 -0.74
CA ASP A 114 -2.45 16.94 -1.79
C ASP A 114 -1.14 17.75 -1.91
N ALA A 115 -0.25 17.59 -0.94
CA ALA A 115 1.04 18.30 -0.86
C ALA A 115 2.10 17.44 -0.15
N THR A 116 3.35 17.89 -0.21
CA THR A 116 4.44 17.33 0.59
C THR A 116 4.09 17.35 2.09
N ALA A 117 4.20 16.19 2.73
CA ALA A 117 3.86 16.00 4.13
C ALA A 117 4.81 15.05 4.86
N VAL A 118 4.92 15.25 6.17
CA VAL A 118 5.41 14.24 7.11
C VAL A 118 4.19 13.70 7.84
N ILE A 119 4.02 12.40 7.80
CA ILE A 119 2.87 11.69 8.37
C ILE A 119 3.31 10.73 9.47
N GLU A 120 2.44 10.52 10.43
CA GLU A 120 2.56 9.45 11.41
C GLU A 120 1.84 8.21 10.89
N VAL A 121 2.47 7.05 11.04
CA VAL A 121 1.91 5.78 10.60
C VAL A 121 1.97 4.74 11.70
N ALA A 122 0.97 3.87 11.75
CA ALA A 122 1.08 2.57 12.39
C ALA A 122 1.68 1.62 11.34
N TYR A 123 2.96 1.32 11.47
CA TYR A 123 3.65 0.40 10.58
C TYR A 123 3.55 -1.03 11.12
N LEU A 124 3.17 -1.96 10.26
CA LEU A 124 3.13 -3.38 10.59
C LEU A 124 4.40 -4.05 10.08
N GLU A 125 5.18 -4.61 11.00
CA GLU A 125 6.40 -5.33 10.62
C GLU A 125 6.08 -6.49 9.66
N PRO A 126 6.78 -6.59 8.53
CA PRO A 126 6.58 -7.73 7.63
C PRO A 126 6.82 -9.05 8.36
N VAL A 127 6.03 -10.05 8.02
CA VAL A 127 6.05 -11.41 8.60
C VAL A 127 5.42 -11.48 10.00
N THR A 128 5.89 -10.71 10.98
CA THR A 128 5.40 -10.79 12.37
C THR A 128 4.11 -10.01 12.62
N LEU A 129 3.80 -9.04 11.78
CA LEU A 129 2.67 -8.11 11.91
C LEU A 129 2.66 -7.32 13.23
N GLU A 130 3.82 -7.20 13.88
CA GLU A 130 3.96 -6.39 15.09
C GLU A 130 3.80 -4.91 14.73
N PRO A 131 2.82 -4.21 15.32
CA PRO A 131 2.58 -2.82 15.01
C PRO A 131 3.53 -1.90 15.77
N ARG A 132 4.06 -0.89 15.10
CA ARG A 132 4.88 0.14 15.73
C ARG A 132 4.62 1.52 15.13
N PRO A 133 4.76 2.60 15.91
CA PRO A 133 4.69 3.94 15.36
C PRO A 133 5.94 4.24 14.53
N MET A 134 5.74 4.86 13.38
CA MET A 134 6.79 5.37 12.50
C MET A 134 6.39 6.71 11.91
N ARG A 135 7.37 7.46 11.37
CA ARG A 135 7.13 8.65 10.58
C ARG A 135 7.65 8.46 9.17
N GLN A 136 6.86 8.94 8.23
CA GLN A 136 7.19 8.88 6.82
C GLN A 136 7.06 10.27 6.20
N ARG A 137 7.93 10.57 5.27
CA ARG A 137 7.82 11.76 4.44
C ARG A 137 7.41 11.36 3.03
N TYR A 138 6.36 12.00 2.56
CA TYR A 138 5.96 11.98 1.16
C TYR A 138 6.22 13.37 0.57
N GLU A 139 7.12 13.46 -0.39
CA GLU A 139 7.44 14.70 -1.09
C GLU A 139 6.80 14.65 -2.48
N LEU A 140 5.89 15.59 -2.73
CA LEU A 140 5.23 15.73 -4.02
C LEU A 140 6.22 16.29 -5.05
N LEU A 141 6.53 15.51 -6.07
CA LEU A 141 7.47 15.90 -7.14
C LEU A 141 6.75 16.40 -8.41
N GLY A 142 5.43 16.16 -8.51
CA GLY A 142 4.60 16.63 -9.62
C GLY A 142 3.96 15.48 -10.41
N ALA A 143 3.24 15.86 -11.44
CA ALA A 143 2.59 14.92 -12.36
C ALA A 143 3.49 14.71 -13.59
N GLU A 144 3.61 13.49 -14.05
CA GLU A 144 4.34 13.13 -15.25
C GLU A 144 3.78 11.85 -15.88
N ASP A 145 4.07 11.64 -17.15
CA ASP A 145 3.79 10.38 -17.81
C ASP A 145 4.88 9.37 -17.49
N VAL A 146 4.50 8.18 -17.03
CA VAL A 146 5.42 7.11 -16.67
C VAL A 146 5.17 5.87 -17.52
N GLU A 147 6.23 5.40 -18.18
CA GLU A 147 6.20 4.15 -18.92
C GLU A 147 6.31 2.95 -17.97
N THR A 148 5.47 1.94 -18.23
CA THR A 148 5.46 0.66 -17.51
C THR A 148 5.34 -0.48 -18.53
N PRO A 149 5.58 -1.75 -18.15
CA PRO A 149 5.37 -2.89 -19.04
C PRO A 149 3.94 -3.02 -19.60
N VAL A 150 2.96 -2.38 -18.96
CA VAL A 150 1.53 -2.48 -19.35
C VAL A 150 1.00 -1.22 -20.04
N GLY A 151 1.86 -0.23 -20.28
CA GLY A 151 1.54 1.02 -20.97
C GLY A 151 2.00 2.26 -20.22
N THR A 152 1.69 3.43 -20.76
CA THR A 152 2.04 4.74 -20.19
C THR A 152 0.89 5.29 -19.38
N PHE A 153 1.16 5.74 -18.16
CA PHE A 153 0.18 6.33 -17.25
C PHE A 153 0.50 7.79 -16.96
N ALA A 154 -0.50 8.65 -16.98
CA ALA A 154 -0.41 9.94 -16.31
C ALA A 154 -0.48 9.71 -14.81
N ALA A 155 0.59 9.98 -14.09
CA ALA A 155 0.73 9.65 -12.69
C ALA A 155 1.33 10.81 -11.88
N THR A 156 1.02 10.85 -10.60
CA THR A 156 1.68 11.75 -9.64
C THR A 156 2.89 11.03 -9.06
N ARG A 157 4.05 11.68 -9.17
CA ARG A 157 5.30 11.21 -8.60
C ARG A 157 5.47 11.71 -7.20
N TRP A 158 5.78 10.79 -6.31
CA TRP A 158 6.09 11.03 -4.90
C TRP A 158 7.46 10.48 -4.57
N ARG A 159 8.21 11.18 -3.73
CA ARG A 159 9.37 10.61 -3.04
C ARG A 159 8.98 10.22 -1.64
N TYR A 160 9.03 8.94 -1.37
CA TYR A 160 8.83 8.35 -0.06
C TYR A 160 10.15 8.30 0.72
N THR A 161 10.11 8.60 2.01
CA THR A 161 11.23 8.42 2.93
C THR A 161 10.73 7.90 4.27
N ALA A 162 11.24 6.75 4.70
CA ALA A 162 11.08 6.24 6.07
C ALA A 162 12.07 6.98 6.96
N LEU A 163 11.59 7.86 7.85
CA LEU A 163 12.46 8.80 8.56
C LEU A 163 13.39 8.12 9.58
N GLU A 164 12.98 6.99 10.16
CA GLU A 164 13.77 6.25 11.14
C GLU A 164 14.98 5.52 10.51
N SER A 165 14.83 5.01 9.29
CA SER A 165 15.89 4.28 8.59
C SER A 165 16.63 5.12 7.55
N GLY A 166 16.07 6.24 7.14
CA GLY A 166 16.55 7.03 6.01
C GLY A 166 16.34 6.38 4.64
N TRP A 167 15.64 5.24 4.57
CA TRP A 167 15.34 4.62 3.29
C TRP A 167 14.43 5.50 2.45
N THR A 168 14.81 5.71 1.19
CA THR A 168 14.05 6.57 0.27
C THR A 168 13.88 5.90 -1.08
N SER A 169 12.74 6.15 -1.73
CA SER A 169 12.45 5.71 -3.08
C SER A 169 11.35 6.55 -3.72
N ASP A 170 11.32 6.61 -5.03
CA ASP A 170 10.26 7.29 -5.76
C ASP A 170 9.15 6.29 -6.14
N LEU A 171 7.91 6.75 -6.06
CA LEU A 171 6.73 6.01 -6.50
C LEU A 171 5.81 6.89 -7.35
N TRP A 172 5.11 6.27 -8.28
CA TRP A 172 4.16 6.91 -9.18
C TRP A 172 2.79 6.33 -8.96
N VAL A 173 1.83 7.20 -8.69
CA VAL A 173 0.45 6.82 -8.38
C VAL A 173 -0.48 7.42 -9.41
N ALA A 174 -1.20 6.56 -10.12
CA ALA A 174 -2.29 6.91 -11.01
C ALA A 174 -3.60 6.49 -10.35
N ASP A 175 -4.41 7.47 -9.92
CA ASP A 175 -5.64 7.27 -9.16
C ASP A 175 -5.43 6.33 -7.95
N ALA A 176 -6.03 5.16 -7.94
CA ALA A 176 -5.96 4.18 -6.84
C ALA A 176 -4.85 3.12 -7.00
N VAL A 177 -3.93 3.31 -7.96
CA VAL A 177 -2.93 2.30 -8.33
C VAL A 177 -1.53 2.89 -8.29
N VAL A 178 -0.62 2.24 -7.59
CA VAL A 178 0.82 2.48 -7.73
C VAL A 178 1.26 1.85 -9.03
N VAL A 179 1.57 2.65 -10.04
CA VAL A 179 1.95 2.12 -11.35
C VAL A 179 3.43 1.79 -11.44
N ARG A 180 4.25 2.42 -10.59
CA ARG A 180 5.68 2.13 -10.43
C ARG A 180 6.15 2.50 -9.02
N TYR A 181 7.03 1.71 -8.47
CA TYR A 181 7.70 1.97 -7.20
C TYR A 181 9.15 1.51 -7.34
N ASP A 182 10.05 2.47 -7.51
CA ASP A 182 11.45 2.16 -7.79
C ASP A 182 12.05 1.19 -6.78
N ARG A 183 12.71 0.14 -7.30
CA ARG A 183 13.40 -0.90 -6.55
C ARG A 183 12.54 -1.75 -5.63
N ALA A 184 11.21 -1.57 -5.65
CA ALA A 184 10.29 -2.31 -4.79
C ALA A 184 9.23 -3.07 -5.59
N PHE A 185 8.48 -2.37 -6.45
CA PHE A 185 7.36 -2.97 -7.18
C PHE A 185 7.27 -2.43 -8.61
N GLU A 186 6.96 -3.33 -9.55
CA GLU A 186 6.70 -3.00 -10.95
C GLU A 186 5.34 -3.55 -11.36
N LEU A 187 4.47 -2.71 -11.91
CA LEU A 187 3.18 -3.14 -12.45
C LEU A 187 3.39 -3.95 -13.73
N ALA A 188 3.15 -5.26 -13.67
CA ALA A 188 3.44 -6.21 -14.75
C ALA A 188 2.20 -6.61 -15.55
N GLU A 189 1.04 -6.65 -14.91
CA GLU A 189 -0.26 -6.92 -15.53
C GLU A 189 -1.29 -5.93 -15.00
N TYR A 190 -2.20 -5.47 -15.86
CA TYR A 190 -3.21 -4.50 -15.45
C TYR A 190 -4.45 -4.51 -16.33
N GLU A 191 -5.61 -4.49 -15.67
CA GLU A 191 -6.92 -4.30 -16.28
C GLU A 191 -7.63 -3.15 -15.54
N PRO A 192 -7.93 -2.02 -16.21
CA PRO A 192 -8.51 -0.84 -15.55
C PRO A 192 -9.94 -1.06 -15.06
N GLY A 193 -10.68 -2.03 -15.64
CA GLY A 193 -12.12 -2.11 -15.39
C GLY A 193 -12.83 -0.82 -15.77
N ALA A 194 -13.92 -0.50 -15.04
CA ALA A 194 -14.70 0.73 -15.28
C ALA A 194 -14.20 1.93 -14.43
N THR A 195 -13.34 1.73 -13.45
CA THR A 195 -12.97 2.72 -12.43
C THR A 195 -11.46 2.92 -12.27
N GLY A 196 -10.62 2.24 -13.05
CA GLY A 196 -9.17 2.38 -12.98
C GLY A 196 -8.60 3.35 -13.99
N PRO A 197 -7.39 3.87 -13.77
CA PRO A 197 -6.67 4.68 -14.74
C PRO A 197 -6.41 3.89 -16.03
N ILE A 198 -6.61 4.54 -17.17
CA ILE A 198 -6.46 3.90 -18.48
C ILE A 198 -5.06 4.21 -19.01
N PRO A 199 -4.19 3.19 -19.22
CA PRO A 199 -2.88 3.43 -19.82
C PRO A 199 -3.02 3.76 -21.31
N VAL A 200 -2.23 4.70 -21.76
CA VAL A 200 -2.02 4.92 -23.20
C VAL A 200 -1.12 3.80 -23.72
N ARG A 201 -1.62 3.04 -24.69
CA ARG A 201 -0.80 2.03 -25.37
C ARG A 201 -0.05 2.70 -26.52
N SER A 202 1.25 2.59 -26.51
CA SER A 202 2.14 2.97 -27.62
C SER A 202 2.04 1.98 -28.77
#